data_aa88843d9ed9d0210a36fa22bf4a27aa
#
_entry.id   aa88843d9ed9d0210a36fa22bf4a27aa
#
_cell.length_a   1.000
_cell.length_b   1.000
_cell.length_c   1.000
_cell.angle_alpha   90.00
_cell.angle_beta   90.00
_cell.angle_gamma   90.00
#
_symmetry.space_group_name_H-M   'P 1'
#
loop_
_entity.id
_entity.type
_entity.pdbx_description
1 polymer ?
#
loop_
_entity_poly.entity_id
_entity_poly.type
_entity_poly.pdbx_seq_one_letter_code
_entity_poly.pdbx_strand_id
1 'polypeptide(L)'
;AAAAALEARGGAPLDIYVQVNTSPWEGTKGGVTPEGAAELAAHVAAACPALRFRGVMTIGAPGDERCFGALRDARDAAAAALSVPADSLELSMGMSGDFEAAIAAGSDSVRVGSSIFGAREYKASKP
;
A
#
# COMPACT_ATOMS: atom_id res chain seq x y z
N ALA A 1 -12.76 -1.78 13.69
CA ALA A 1 -13.87 -0.81 13.50
C ALA A 1 -14.38 -0.82 12.04
N ALA A 2 -13.52 -0.57 11.04
CA ALA A 2 -13.96 -0.51 9.63
C ALA A 2 -14.58 -1.82 9.13
N ALA A 3 -13.94 -2.96 9.42
CA ALA A 3 -14.45 -4.27 9.01
C ALA A 3 -15.85 -4.55 9.59
N ALA A 4 -16.06 -4.26 10.88
CA ALA A 4 -17.37 -4.45 11.53
C ALA A 4 -18.47 -3.56 10.92
N ALA A 5 -18.15 -2.32 10.56
CA ALA A 5 -19.08 -1.42 9.89
C ALA A 5 -19.47 -1.92 8.49
N LEU A 6 -18.51 -2.49 7.76
CA LEU A 6 -18.76 -3.08 6.44
C LEU A 6 -19.61 -4.36 6.53
N GLU A 7 -19.37 -5.20 7.52
CA GLU A 7 -20.20 -6.39 7.80
C GLU A 7 -21.63 -5.99 8.12
N ALA A 8 -21.82 -4.98 8.98
CA ALA A 8 -23.15 -4.48 9.34
C ALA A 8 -23.91 -3.89 8.14
N ARG A 9 -23.20 -3.31 7.19
CA ARG A 9 -23.80 -2.79 5.95
C ARG A 9 -24.27 -3.91 5.01
N GLY A 10 -23.62 -5.06 5.05
CA GLY A 10 -23.79 -6.14 4.08
C GLY A 10 -23.19 -5.83 2.71
N GLY A 11 -23.26 -6.78 1.79
CA GLY A 11 -22.74 -6.66 0.43
C GLY A 11 -21.43 -7.40 0.20
N ALA A 12 -20.79 -7.15 -0.96
CA ALA A 12 -19.53 -7.78 -1.33
C ALA A 12 -18.38 -7.28 -0.44
N PRO A 13 -17.36 -8.11 -0.17
CA PRO A 13 -16.16 -7.68 0.52
C PRO A 13 -15.48 -6.48 -0.18
N LEU A 14 -14.91 -5.58 0.61
CA LEU A 14 -14.15 -4.45 0.12
C LEU A 14 -12.70 -4.88 -0.15
N ASP A 15 -12.22 -4.59 -1.34
CA ASP A 15 -10.81 -4.77 -1.66
C ASP A 15 -9.96 -3.73 -0.94
N ILE A 16 -8.89 -4.17 -0.27
CA ILE A 16 -7.99 -3.30 0.46
C ILE A 16 -6.53 -3.55 0.12
N TYR A 17 -5.73 -2.51 0.29
CA TYR A 17 -4.28 -2.60 0.35
C TYR A 17 -3.80 -2.37 1.79
N VAL A 18 -2.73 -3.05 2.16
CA VAL A 18 -1.99 -2.75 3.40
C VAL A 18 -0.86 -1.78 3.06
N GLN A 19 -0.83 -0.65 3.75
CA GLN A 19 0.26 0.31 3.61
C GLN A 19 1.50 -0.15 4.35
N VAL A 20 2.63 -0.19 3.64
CA VAL A 20 3.94 -0.57 4.14
C VAL A 20 4.84 0.65 4.19
N ASN A 21 5.50 0.88 5.31
CA ASN A 21 6.54 1.89 5.42
C ASN A 21 7.85 1.34 4.84
N THR A 22 8.16 1.73 3.61
CA THR A 22 9.40 1.36 2.91
C THR A 22 10.53 2.37 3.08
N SER A 23 10.30 3.43 3.85
CA SER A 23 11.26 4.50 4.15
C SER A 23 11.28 4.84 5.64
N PRO A 24 11.69 3.90 6.52
CA PRO A 24 11.60 4.10 7.98
C PRO A 24 12.49 5.23 8.51
N TRP A 25 13.47 5.67 7.74
CA TRP A 25 14.29 6.85 8.07
C TRP A 25 13.54 8.18 7.93
N GLU A 26 12.40 8.19 7.24
CA GLU A 26 11.50 9.34 7.19
C GLU A 26 10.41 9.21 8.25
N GLY A 27 10.61 9.73 9.44
CA GLY A 27 9.77 9.53 10.62
C GLY A 27 8.30 9.97 10.51
N THR A 28 7.87 10.49 9.37
CA THR A 28 6.50 10.97 9.12
C THR A 28 5.65 10.04 8.27
N LYS A 29 6.21 8.95 7.76
CA LYS A 29 5.48 7.99 6.92
C LYS A 29 4.75 6.97 7.78
N GLY A 30 3.47 6.75 7.45
CA GLY A 30 2.66 5.71 8.07
C GLY A 30 2.84 4.34 7.40
N GLY A 31 2.21 3.35 7.98
CA GLY A 31 2.22 1.98 7.48
C GLY A 31 2.89 1.01 8.44
N VAL A 32 2.68 -0.28 8.19
CA VAL A 32 3.36 -1.35 8.91
C VAL A 32 4.80 -1.50 8.42
N THR A 33 5.63 -2.17 9.20
CA THR A 33 6.96 -2.58 8.71
C THR A 33 6.82 -3.60 7.57
N PRO A 34 7.82 -3.75 6.70
CA PRO A 34 7.78 -4.80 5.67
C PRO A 34 7.48 -6.20 6.24
N GLU A 35 8.06 -6.52 7.38
CA GLU A 35 7.82 -7.79 8.10
C GLU A 35 6.40 -7.89 8.64
N GLY A 36 5.84 -6.79 9.14
CA GLY A 36 4.48 -6.71 9.66
C GLY A 36 3.40 -6.86 8.60
N ALA A 37 3.73 -6.69 7.32
CA ALA A 37 2.78 -6.82 6.22
C ALA A 37 2.21 -8.24 6.11
N ALA A 38 3.05 -9.25 6.28
CA ALA A 38 2.63 -10.65 6.23
C ALA A 38 1.69 -11.02 7.39
N GLU A 39 1.99 -10.57 8.60
CA GLU A 39 1.12 -10.77 9.77
C GLU A 39 -0.25 -10.11 9.58
N LEU A 40 -0.25 -8.86 9.11
CA LEU A 40 -1.50 -8.13 8.91
C LEU A 40 -2.34 -8.73 7.78
N ALA A 41 -1.71 -9.17 6.69
CA ALA A 41 -2.39 -9.88 5.61
C ALA A 41 -3.07 -11.17 6.11
N ALA A 42 -2.35 -11.97 6.89
CA ALA A 42 -2.89 -13.19 7.50
C ALA A 42 -4.06 -12.88 8.46
N HIS A 43 -3.94 -11.83 9.27
CA HIS A 43 -5.01 -11.38 10.16
C HIS A 43 -6.26 -10.96 9.37
N VAL A 44 -6.12 -10.18 8.32
CA VAL A 44 -7.24 -9.75 7.47
C VAL A 44 -7.93 -10.96 6.86
N ALA A 45 -7.17 -11.91 6.32
CA ALA A 45 -7.73 -13.11 5.72
C ALA A 45 -8.49 -13.99 6.72
N ALA A 46 -7.99 -14.10 7.96
CA ALA A 46 -8.56 -14.97 8.98
C ALA A 46 -9.72 -14.34 9.77
N ALA A 47 -9.68 -13.03 10.03
CA ALA A 47 -10.55 -12.37 11.00
C ALA A 47 -11.45 -11.27 10.42
N CYS A 48 -11.29 -10.90 9.15
CA CYS A 48 -12.01 -9.79 8.53
C CYS A 48 -12.74 -10.23 7.24
N PRO A 49 -13.87 -10.97 7.35
CA PRO A 49 -14.57 -11.51 6.17
C PRO A 49 -15.15 -10.42 5.25
N ALA A 50 -15.37 -9.20 5.75
CA ALA A 50 -15.83 -8.07 4.95
C ALA A 50 -14.70 -7.37 4.18
N LEU A 51 -13.45 -7.79 4.36
CA LEU A 51 -12.28 -7.25 3.67
C LEU A 51 -11.62 -8.32 2.80
N ARG A 52 -11.20 -7.92 1.61
CA ARG A 52 -10.38 -8.77 0.73
C ARG A 52 -9.01 -8.13 0.56
N PHE A 53 -7.97 -8.81 1.01
CA PHE A 53 -6.60 -8.36 0.84
C PHE A 53 -6.20 -8.49 -0.63
N ARG A 54 -5.96 -7.35 -1.29
CA ARG A 54 -5.59 -7.30 -2.71
C ARG A 54 -4.10 -7.16 -2.92
N GLY A 55 -3.40 -6.57 -1.98
CA GLY A 55 -1.99 -6.31 -2.12
C GLY A 55 -1.46 -5.32 -1.11
N VAL A 56 -0.31 -4.77 -1.41
CA VAL A 56 0.40 -3.83 -0.57
C VAL A 56 0.62 -2.49 -1.28
N MET A 57 0.74 -1.43 -0.50
CA MET A 57 0.89 -0.07 -0.99
C MET A 57 2.01 0.63 -0.23
N THR A 58 2.74 1.49 -0.89
CA THR A 58 3.66 2.42 -0.24
C THR A 58 3.60 3.82 -0.83
N ILE A 59 3.87 4.82 0.00
CA ILE A 59 4.14 6.18 -0.45
C ILE A 59 5.61 6.28 -0.86
N GLY A 60 6.51 5.68 -0.08
CA GLY A 60 7.95 5.67 -0.33
C GLY A 60 8.62 7.04 -0.11
N ALA A 61 9.93 7.07 -0.22
CA ALA A 61 10.71 8.29 -0.24
C ALA A 61 10.82 8.81 -1.68
N PRO A 62 10.60 10.10 -1.95
CA PRO A 62 10.69 10.67 -3.28
C PRO A 62 12.06 10.38 -3.94
N GLY A 63 12.03 9.80 -5.14
CA GLY A 63 13.24 9.48 -5.90
C GLY A 63 14.07 8.30 -5.39
N ASP A 64 13.60 7.59 -4.37
CA ASP A 64 14.29 6.42 -3.83
C ASP A 64 13.64 5.11 -4.32
N GLU A 65 14.17 4.58 -5.41
CA GLU A 65 13.66 3.36 -6.04
C GLU A 65 13.83 2.09 -5.17
N ARG A 66 14.65 2.14 -4.11
CA ARG A 66 14.77 1.03 -3.15
C ARG A 66 13.44 0.72 -2.48
N CYS A 67 12.57 1.73 -2.35
CA CYS A 67 11.23 1.55 -1.81
C CYS A 67 10.37 0.58 -2.64
N PHE A 68 10.55 0.53 -3.94
CA PHE A 68 9.83 -0.40 -4.82
C PHE A 68 10.25 -1.85 -4.59
N GLY A 69 11.56 -2.09 -4.43
CA GLY A 69 12.09 -3.40 -4.07
C GLY A 69 11.57 -3.87 -2.71
N ALA A 70 11.63 -3.00 -1.70
CA ALA A 70 11.13 -3.30 -0.35
C ALA A 70 9.63 -3.64 -0.35
N LEU A 71 8.83 -2.95 -1.16
CA LEU A 71 7.39 -3.26 -1.27
C LEU A 71 7.16 -4.61 -1.95
N ARG A 72 7.95 -4.94 -2.98
CA ARG A 72 7.88 -6.25 -3.63
C ARG A 72 8.18 -7.37 -2.65
N ASP A 73 9.23 -7.21 -1.84
CA ASP A 73 9.60 -8.20 -0.82
C ASP A 73 8.48 -8.38 0.22
N ALA A 74 7.84 -7.28 0.64
CA ALA A 74 6.69 -7.32 1.54
C ALA A 74 5.48 -8.05 0.91
N ARG A 75 5.19 -7.82 -0.38
CA ARG A 75 4.16 -8.56 -1.13
C ARG A 75 4.46 -10.06 -1.16
N ASP A 76 5.68 -10.42 -1.46
CA ASP A 76 6.10 -11.81 -1.58
C ASP A 76 5.99 -12.54 -0.23
N ALA A 77 6.36 -11.87 0.86
CA ALA A 77 6.17 -12.38 2.22
C ALA A 77 4.67 -12.54 2.58
N ALA A 78 3.83 -11.59 2.22
CA ALA A 78 2.38 -11.69 2.42
C ALA A 78 1.77 -12.83 1.60
N ALA A 79 2.18 -13.00 0.35
CA ALA A 79 1.74 -14.09 -0.51
C ALA A 79 2.11 -15.45 0.08
N ALA A 80 3.33 -15.61 0.60
CA ALA A 80 3.77 -16.81 1.28
C ALA A 80 2.92 -17.11 2.52
N ALA A 81 2.62 -16.09 3.34
CA ALA A 81 1.78 -16.22 4.53
C ALA A 81 0.34 -16.64 4.18
N LEU A 82 -0.18 -16.22 3.04
CA LEU A 82 -1.52 -16.56 2.54
C LEU A 82 -1.54 -17.84 1.69
N SER A 83 -0.40 -18.43 1.38
CA SER A 83 -0.26 -19.60 0.48
C SER A 83 -0.86 -19.33 -0.91
N VAL A 84 -0.60 -18.15 -1.45
CA VAL A 84 -1.02 -17.75 -2.81
C VAL A 84 0.19 -17.36 -3.66
N PRO A 85 0.08 -17.39 -5.00
CA PRO A 85 1.14 -16.88 -5.87
C PRO A 85 1.40 -15.39 -5.62
N ALA A 86 2.66 -14.96 -5.64
CA ALA A 86 3.03 -13.56 -5.42
C ALA A 86 2.40 -12.62 -6.44
N ASP A 87 2.32 -13.03 -7.70
CA ASP A 87 1.71 -12.26 -8.79
C ASP A 87 0.18 -12.17 -8.72
N SER A 88 -0.47 -12.91 -7.82
CA SER A 88 -1.89 -12.74 -7.52
C SER A 88 -2.18 -11.54 -6.61
N LEU A 89 -1.15 -10.96 -5.99
CA LEU A 89 -1.25 -9.78 -5.14
C LEU A 89 -0.68 -8.55 -5.86
N GLU A 90 -1.37 -7.44 -5.73
CA GLU A 90 -1.05 -6.20 -6.41
C GLU A 90 -0.04 -5.35 -5.65
N LEU A 91 0.73 -4.56 -6.41
CA LEU A 91 1.63 -3.51 -5.91
C LEU A 91 1.05 -2.15 -6.26
N SER A 92 0.70 -1.35 -5.25
CA SER A 92 0.30 0.04 -5.41
C SER A 92 1.46 0.94 -4.99
N MET A 93 2.22 1.41 -5.96
CA MET A 93 3.39 2.26 -5.75
C MET A 93 3.62 3.17 -6.95
N GLY A 94 4.26 4.30 -6.72
CA GLY A 94 4.50 5.31 -7.73
C GLY A 94 3.51 6.47 -7.64
N MET A 95 4.05 7.68 -7.70
CA MET A 95 3.34 8.95 -7.69
C MET A 95 3.77 9.81 -8.87
N SER A 96 3.30 11.05 -8.97
CA SER A 96 3.59 11.93 -10.11
C SER A 96 5.08 12.06 -10.46
N GLY A 97 5.96 11.97 -9.46
CA GLY A 97 7.40 12.14 -9.66
C GLY A 97 8.15 10.87 -10.07
N ASP A 98 7.57 9.67 -9.90
CA ASP A 98 8.28 8.40 -10.07
C ASP A 98 7.42 7.24 -10.62
N PHE A 99 6.23 7.52 -11.14
CA PHE A 99 5.32 6.47 -11.60
C PHE A 99 5.88 5.63 -12.76
N GLU A 100 6.69 6.21 -13.63
CA GLU A 100 7.33 5.47 -14.73
C GLU A 100 8.31 4.43 -14.20
N ALA A 101 9.16 4.81 -13.24
CA ALA A 101 10.08 3.89 -12.57
C ALA A 101 9.32 2.81 -11.76
N ALA A 102 8.21 3.19 -11.12
CA ALA A 102 7.36 2.25 -10.40
C ALA A 102 6.74 1.20 -11.34
N ILE A 103 6.26 1.60 -12.50
CA ILE A 103 5.72 0.69 -13.53
C ILE A 103 6.83 -0.27 -14.00
N ALA A 104 8.01 0.24 -14.28
CA ALA A 104 9.16 -0.59 -14.65
C ALA A 104 9.56 -1.57 -13.55
N ALA A 105 9.31 -1.21 -12.28
CA ALA A 105 9.54 -2.06 -11.12
C ALA A 105 8.39 -3.05 -10.83
N GLY A 106 7.31 -3.03 -11.62
CA GLY A 106 6.19 -3.96 -11.52
C GLY A 106 4.96 -3.44 -10.77
N SER A 107 4.78 -2.12 -10.67
CA SER A 107 3.57 -1.53 -10.07
C SER A 107 2.32 -1.86 -10.89
N ASP A 108 1.27 -2.29 -10.21
CA ASP A 108 -0.05 -2.54 -10.80
C ASP A 108 -0.96 -1.29 -10.72
N SER A 109 -0.68 -0.39 -9.76
CA SER A 109 -1.47 0.82 -9.53
C SER A 109 -0.56 1.99 -9.17
N VAL A 110 -0.69 3.09 -9.90
CA VAL A 110 0.03 4.34 -9.65
C VAL A 110 -0.95 5.45 -9.25
N ARG A 111 -0.45 6.44 -8.51
CA ARG A 111 -1.25 7.56 -8.03
C ARG A 111 -0.69 8.86 -8.59
N VAL A 112 -1.35 9.41 -9.60
CA VAL A 112 -0.94 10.63 -10.28
C VAL A 112 -1.83 11.78 -9.80
N GLY A 113 -1.25 12.75 -9.14
CA GLY A 113 -1.95 13.90 -8.57
C GLY A 113 -1.41 15.22 -9.12
N SER A 114 -0.22 15.66 -8.69
CA SER A 114 0.33 16.96 -9.05
C SER A 114 0.60 17.14 -10.55
N SER A 115 0.87 16.07 -11.28
CA SER A 115 1.01 16.12 -12.75
C SER A 115 -0.30 16.49 -13.47
N ILE A 116 -1.46 16.25 -12.84
CA ILE A 116 -2.78 16.56 -13.38
C ILE A 116 -3.33 17.84 -12.79
N PHE A 117 -3.24 18.00 -11.46
CA PHE A 117 -3.91 19.06 -10.70
C PHE A 117 -2.97 20.19 -10.25
N GLY A 118 -1.68 20.12 -10.56
CA GLY A 118 -0.67 21.06 -10.11
C GLY A 118 -0.18 20.79 -8.68
N ALA A 119 0.86 21.53 -8.27
CA ALA A 119 1.44 21.41 -6.93
C ALA A 119 0.45 21.84 -5.85
N ARG A 120 0.52 21.19 -4.67
CA ARG A 120 -0.27 21.59 -3.50
C ARG A 120 0.22 22.94 -2.96
N GLU A 121 -0.69 23.89 -2.80
CA GLU A 121 -0.47 25.07 -1.99
C GLU A 121 -0.81 24.74 -0.54
N TYR A 122 0.20 24.64 0.31
CA TYR A 122 -0.04 24.58 1.75
C TYR A 122 -0.30 25.99 2.25
N LYS A 123 -1.51 26.25 2.75
CA LYS A 123 -1.75 27.47 3.52
C LYS A 123 -0.82 27.43 4.72
N ALA A 124 0.04 28.46 4.85
CA ALA A 124 0.82 28.62 6.07
C ALA A 124 -0.13 28.58 7.26
N SER A 125 0.15 27.72 8.25
CA SER A 125 -0.58 27.73 9.51
C SER A 125 -0.41 29.13 10.09
N LYS A 126 -1.52 29.81 10.37
CA LYS A 126 -1.47 31.09 11.07
C LYS A 126 -0.76 30.88 12.42
N PRO A 127 0.18 31.75 12.78
CA PRO A 127 0.84 31.67 14.06
C PRO A 127 -0.15 31.76 15.23
#